data_ba3fcb4fca3468bc3880a06eaceefb66
#
_entry.id   ba3fcb4fca3468bc3880a06eaceefb66
#
_cell.length_a   1.000
_cell.length_b   1.000
_cell.length_c   1.000
_cell.angle_alpha   90.00
_cell.angle_beta   90.00
_cell.angle_gamma   90.00
#
_symmetry.space_group_name_H-M   'P 1'
#
loop_
_entity.id
_entity.type
_entity.pdbx_description
1 polymer ?
#
loop_
_entity_poly.entity_id
_entity_poly.type
_entity_poly.pdbx_seq_one_letter_code
_entity_poly.pdbx_strand_id
1 'polypeptide(L)'
;MTGTSPPSRTLLVASLYVALAIATTGCADNSSAHTADAASPSTGGTAAPGSVHVVVAGEVDLTVTGAVARLDRFGDGSLAMTVRNDDGVPEHLGMVATPDGRRGELVGGKSAEGDGSLSTAGILVTSGTSVTFGATDGPRVLLHHVRGISARHTLPVVLQFGVAGLIRFQARVSSA
;
A
#
# COMPACT_ATOMS: atom_id res chain seq x y z
N MET A 1 68.29 -5.03 2.99
CA MET A 1 67.35 -6.11 2.67
C MET A 1 66.27 -5.50 1.78
N THR A 2 66.50 -5.49 0.65
CA THR A 2 66.03 -5.66 -0.72
C THR A 2 64.61 -6.22 -0.78
N GLY A 3 63.69 -5.44 -1.21
CA GLY A 3 62.30 -5.84 -1.53
C GLY A 3 61.85 -5.27 -2.86
N THR A 4 61.74 -6.15 -3.82
CA THR A 4 61.55 -5.99 -5.24
C THR A 4 60.07 -5.66 -5.59
N SER A 5 59.86 -4.63 -6.40
CA SER A 5 58.59 -4.30 -7.02
C SER A 5 58.39 -5.10 -8.33
N PRO A 6 57.22 -5.60 -8.66
CA PRO A 6 56.92 -6.13 -9.96
C PRO A 6 56.32 -5.07 -10.92
N PRO A 7 56.43 -5.26 -12.23
CA PRO A 7 56.18 -4.27 -13.26
C PRO A 7 54.72 -4.23 -13.72
N SER A 8 54.29 -3.03 -14.09
CA SER A 8 53.05 -2.71 -14.80
C SER A 8 52.96 -3.38 -16.16
N ARG A 9 51.88 -4.08 -16.41
CA ARG A 9 51.48 -4.54 -17.75
C ARG A 9 50.36 -3.67 -18.30
N THR A 10 50.74 -2.80 -19.19
CA THR A 10 49.87 -2.04 -20.06
C THR A 10 49.30 -2.97 -21.12
N LEU A 11 47.99 -3.16 -21.14
CA LEU A 11 47.27 -3.84 -22.22
C LEU A 11 46.47 -2.79 -23.00
N LEU A 12 46.97 -2.47 -24.18
CA LEU A 12 46.30 -1.79 -25.28
C LEU A 12 45.23 -2.73 -25.84
N VAL A 13 43.97 -2.36 -25.79
CA VAL A 13 42.90 -3.03 -26.51
C VAL A 13 42.36 -2.05 -27.57
N ALA A 14 42.60 -2.43 -28.79
CA ALA A 14 42.24 -1.71 -30.00
C ALA A 14 40.69 -1.70 -30.20
N SER A 15 40.18 -0.53 -30.51
CA SER A 15 38.80 -0.29 -30.94
C SER A 15 38.57 -0.89 -32.33
N LEU A 16 37.55 -1.72 -32.44
CA LEU A 16 37.00 -2.12 -33.73
C LEU A 16 35.55 -1.64 -33.82
N TYR A 17 35.34 -0.51 -34.48
CA TYR A 17 33.99 -0.04 -34.87
C TYR A 17 33.55 -0.80 -36.11
N VAL A 18 32.49 -1.63 -35.94
CA VAL A 18 31.74 -2.17 -37.10
C VAL A 18 30.37 -1.44 -37.09
N ALA A 19 30.22 -0.54 -38.02
CA ALA A 19 28.94 0.06 -38.35
C ALA A 19 28.16 -0.91 -39.25
N LEU A 20 27.07 -1.49 -38.72
CA LEU A 20 26.14 -2.29 -39.51
C LEU A 20 24.81 -1.51 -39.59
N ALA A 21 24.61 -0.79 -40.68
CA ALA A 21 23.35 -0.22 -41.05
C ALA A 21 22.44 -1.29 -41.62
N ILE A 22 21.38 -1.68 -40.90
CA ILE A 22 20.32 -2.54 -41.42
C ILE A 22 19.07 -1.67 -41.53
N ALA A 23 18.74 -1.25 -42.76
CA ALA A 23 17.43 -0.75 -43.10
C ALA A 23 16.49 -1.95 -43.24
N THR A 24 15.56 -2.13 -42.29
CA THR A 24 14.42 -3.02 -42.44
C THR A 24 13.18 -2.21 -42.63
N THR A 25 12.73 -2.12 -43.86
CA THR A 25 11.38 -1.72 -44.26
C THR A 25 10.39 -2.71 -43.67
N GLY A 26 9.45 -2.20 -43.00
CA GLY A 26 8.16 -2.53 -42.52
C GLY A 26 7.55 -3.90 -42.77
N CYS A 27 6.86 -4.35 -41.85
CA CYS A 27 5.51 -4.89 -42.00
C CYS A 27 4.80 -4.57 -40.68
N ALA A 28 3.70 -3.89 -40.82
CA ALA A 28 2.77 -3.71 -39.70
C ALA A 28 2.12 -5.06 -39.41
N ASP A 29 2.74 -5.85 -38.54
CA ASP A 29 2.06 -6.93 -37.87
C ASP A 29 1.49 -6.37 -36.58
N ASN A 30 0.15 -6.32 -36.61
CA ASN A 30 -0.69 -5.97 -35.47
C ASN A 30 -0.58 -7.09 -34.40
N SER A 31 0.61 -7.25 -33.84
CA SER A 31 0.81 -8.06 -32.65
C SER A 31 0.22 -7.28 -31.50
N SER A 32 -1.04 -7.59 -31.18
CA SER A 32 -1.65 -7.25 -29.92
C SER A 32 -0.73 -7.77 -28.82
N ALA A 33 0.19 -6.92 -28.36
CA ALA A 33 0.83 -7.12 -27.08
C ALA A 33 -0.30 -7.18 -26.06
N HIS A 34 -0.62 -8.36 -25.59
CA HIS A 34 -1.31 -8.53 -24.33
C HIS A 34 -0.39 -7.94 -23.25
N THR A 35 -0.44 -6.62 -23.08
CA THR A 35 -0.18 -6.01 -21.80
C THR A 35 -1.19 -6.67 -20.88
N ALA A 36 -0.72 -7.51 -19.98
CA ALA A 36 -1.50 -7.89 -18.82
C ALA A 36 -1.86 -6.58 -18.14
N ASP A 37 -3.07 -6.12 -18.43
CA ASP A 37 -3.71 -5.04 -17.71
C ASP A 37 -3.80 -5.56 -16.27
N ALA A 38 -2.83 -5.17 -15.45
CA ALA A 38 -2.96 -5.32 -14.02
C ALA A 38 -4.23 -4.53 -13.69
N ALA A 39 -5.32 -5.24 -13.43
CA ALA A 39 -6.59 -4.66 -13.11
C ALA A 39 -6.39 -3.72 -11.92
N SER A 40 -6.27 -2.44 -12.21
CA SER A 40 -6.24 -1.42 -11.17
C SER A 40 -7.55 -1.53 -10.42
N PRO A 41 -7.56 -1.68 -9.09
CA PRO A 41 -8.77 -1.79 -8.32
C PRO A 41 -9.68 -0.60 -8.68
N SER A 42 -10.84 -0.89 -9.21
CA SER A 42 -11.81 0.12 -9.60
C SER A 42 -12.39 0.71 -8.33
N THR A 43 -11.86 1.86 -7.92
CA THR A 43 -12.47 2.65 -6.83
C THR A 43 -13.76 3.23 -7.39
N GLY A 44 -14.85 2.50 -7.29
CA GLY A 44 -16.16 2.89 -7.83
C GLY A 44 -16.71 4.09 -7.10
N GLY A 45 -16.82 5.20 -7.81
CA GLY A 45 -17.59 6.37 -7.39
C GLY A 45 -16.84 7.37 -6.51
N THR A 46 -17.35 8.60 -6.48
CA THR A 46 -16.89 9.66 -5.57
C THR A 46 -17.26 9.26 -4.14
N ALA A 47 -16.37 8.56 -3.47
CA ALA A 47 -16.59 8.13 -2.09
C ALA A 47 -16.73 9.35 -1.18
N ALA A 48 -17.77 9.37 -0.36
CA ALA A 48 -17.92 10.40 0.66
C ALA A 48 -16.75 10.30 1.65
N PRO A 49 -16.27 11.43 2.21
CA PRO A 49 -15.21 11.39 3.22
C PRO A 49 -15.55 10.43 4.36
N GLY A 50 -14.63 9.54 4.66
CA GLY A 50 -14.78 8.51 5.69
C GLY A 50 -15.30 7.16 5.19
N SER A 51 -15.52 6.96 3.88
CA SER A 51 -15.90 5.67 3.33
C SER A 51 -15.28 5.42 1.96
N VAL A 52 -15.03 4.15 1.66
CA VAL A 52 -14.62 3.66 0.35
C VAL A 52 -15.08 2.22 0.19
N HIS A 53 -15.52 1.88 -1.01
CA HIS A 53 -15.83 0.50 -1.40
C HIS A 53 -14.96 0.13 -2.59
N VAL A 54 -14.28 -1.00 -2.51
CA VAL A 54 -13.37 -1.50 -3.53
C VAL A 54 -13.82 -2.89 -3.92
N VAL A 55 -14.09 -3.05 -5.20
CA VAL A 55 -14.49 -4.34 -5.79
C VAL A 55 -13.54 -4.68 -6.92
N VAL A 56 -12.97 -5.87 -6.87
CA VAL A 56 -12.28 -6.51 -7.98
C VAL A 56 -13.00 -7.82 -8.23
N ALA A 57 -13.64 -7.96 -9.37
CA ALA A 57 -14.53 -9.08 -9.66
C ALA A 57 -13.83 -10.42 -9.43
N GLY A 58 -14.38 -11.21 -8.50
CA GLY A 58 -13.89 -12.54 -8.14
C GLY A 58 -12.68 -12.58 -7.20
N GLU A 59 -12.15 -11.43 -6.78
CA GLU A 59 -10.94 -11.39 -5.95
C GLU A 59 -11.07 -10.52 -4.70
N VAL A 60 -11.80 -9.40 -4.77
CA VAL A 60 -11.88 -8.43 -3.65
C VAL A 60 -13.26 -7.81 -3.58
N ASP A 61 -13.82 -7.78 -2.39
CA ASP A 61 -14.98 -6.98 -2.01
C ASP A 61 -14.76 -6.42 -0.59
N LEU A 62 -14.13 -5.25 -0.53
CA LEU A 62 -13.77 -4.57 0.71
C LEU A 62 -14.50 -3.24 0.85
N THR A 63 -15.14 -3.05 1.99
CA THR A 63 -15.80 -1.80 2.36
C THR A 63 -15.14 -1.22 3.61
N VAL A 64 -14.68 0.03 3.52
CA VAL A 64 -14.24 0.83 4.67
C VAL A 64 -15.29 1.90 4.94
N THR A 65 -15.74 1.99 6.19
CA THR A 65 -16.75 2.97 6.62
C THR A 65 -16.38 3.65 7.93
N GLY A 66 -16.97 4.81 8.17
CA GLY A 66 -16.83 5.53 9.43
C GLY A 66 -15.42 6.00 9.75
N ALA A 67 -14.56 6.16 8.73
CA ALA A 67 -13.17 6.54 8.96
C ALA A 67 -13.04 7.98 9.47
N VAL A 68 -12.54 8.08 10.70
CA VAL A 68 -12.30 9.36 11.41
C VAL A 68 -10.91 9.34 12.03
N ALA A 69 -10.07 10.26 11.62
CA ALA A 69 -8.81 10.55 12.28
C ALA A 69 -9.09 11.52 13.44
N ARG A 70 -8.88 11.06 14.67
CA ARG A 70 -8.96 11.89 15.88
C ARG A 70 -7.56 12.33 16.23
N LEU A 71 -7.29 13.62 16.04
CA LEU A 71 -5.94 14.16 16.18
C LEU A 71 -5.92 15.31 17.16
N ASP A 72 -4.89 15.36 17.97
CA ASP A 72 -4.58 16.52 18.80
C ASP A 72 -3.94 17.66 17.97
N ARG A 73 -3.59 18.75 18.65
CA ARG A 73 -2.93 19.92 18.02
C ARG A 73 -1.54 19.62 17.45
N PHE A 74 -0.92 18.53 17.84
CA PHE A 74 0.41 18.12 17.38
C PHE A 74 0.35 17.12 16.22
N GLY A 75 -0.86 16.65 15.89
CA GLY A 75 -1.11 15.62 14.87
C GLY A 75 -0.94 14.20 15.39
N ASP A 76 -0.93 14.02 16.70
CA ASP A 76 -0.91 12.72 17.33
C ASP A 76 -2.35 12.26 17.64
N GLY A 77 -2.60 10.96 17.50
CA GLY A 77 -3.94 10.43 17.77
C GLY A 77 -4.21 9.07 17.18
N SER A 78 -5.41 8.85 16.68
CA SER A 78 -5.82 7.53 16.16
C SER A 78 -6.74 7.65 14.96
N LEU A 79 -6.75 6.61 14.12
CA LEU A 79 -7.72 6.41 13.05
C LEU A 79 -8.74 5.35 13.48
N ALA A 80 -9.98 5.77 13.66
CA ALA A 80 -11.11 4.88 13.85
C ALA A 80 -11.76 4.57 12.50
N MET A 81 -12.13 3.32 12.25
CA MET A 81 -12.82 2.89 11.03
C MET A 81 -13.40 1.49 11.22
N THR A 82 -14.35 1.12 10.37
CA THR A 82 -14.79 -0.27 10.23
C THR A 82 -14.39 -0.76 8.85
N VAL A 83 -13.72 -1.89 8.80
CA VAL A 83 -13.37 -2.60 7.57
C VAL A 83 -14.21 -3.86 7.50
N ARG A 84 -14.97 -4.02 6.43
CA ARG A 84 -15.76 -5.20 6.13
C ARG A 84 -15.18 -5.90 4.91
N ASN A 85 -15.01 -7.21 5.03
CA ASN A 85 -14.57 -8.06 3.95
C ASN A 85 -15.74 -8.96 3.54
N ASP A 86 -16.34 -8.67 2.39
CA ASP A 86 -17.43 -9.45 1.82
C ASP A 86 -16.93 -10.50 0.80
N ASP A 87 -15.62 -10.57 0.58
CA ASP A 87 -14.98 -11.53 -0.28
C ASP A 87 -14.84 -12.93 0.36
N GLY A 88 -14.59 -13.93 -0.48
CA GLY A 88 -14.32 -15.32 -0.07
C GLY A 88 -12.95 -15.55 0.56
N VAL A 89 -12.02 -14.56 0.48
CA VAL A 89 -10.63 -14.69 0.94
C VAL A 89 -10.37 -13.79 2.14
N PRO A 90 -9.68 -14.28 3.19
CA PRO A 90 -9.26 -13.43 4.30
C PRO A 90 -8.27 -12.36 3.85
N GLU A 91 -8.41 -11.15 4.41
CA GLU A 91 -7.54 -10.02 4.17
C GLU A 91 -6.72 -9.64 5.40
N HIS A 92 -5.55 -9.04 5.19
CA HIS A 92 -4.72 -8.51 6.25
C HIS A 92 -4.41 -7.04 6.01
N LEU A 93 -4.81 -6.18 6.94
CA LEU A 93 -4.36 -4.79 6.94
C LEU A 93 -2.92 -4.74 7.47
N GLY A 94 -1.96 -4.64 6.57
CA GLY A 94 -0.52 -4.64 6.90
C GLY A 94 0.07 -3.25 7.11
N MET A 95 -0.53 -2.20 6.56
CA MET A 95 -0.02 -0.84 6.70
C MET A 95 -1.13 0.20 6.58
N VAL A 96 -0.95 1.27 7.34
CA VAL A 96 -1.67 2.54 7.16
C VAL A 96 -0.63 3.63 6.92
N ALA A 97 -0.83 4.46 5.91
CA ALA A 97 0.06 5.57 5.62
C ALA A 97 -0.71 6.89 5.46
N THR A 98 -0.04 7.98 5.81
CA THR A 98 -0.53 9.36 5.69
C THR A 98 0.22 10.12 4.57
N PRO A 99 -0.25 11.30 4.15
CA PRO A 99 0.29 12.00 2.97
C PRO A 99 1.77 12.36 3.07
N ASP A 100 2.27 12.56 4.28
CA ASP A 100 3.67 12.87 4.56
C ASP A 100 4.60 11.63 4.57
N GLY A 101 4.07 10.47 4.13
CA GLY A 101 4.80 9.20 4.07
C GLY A 101 4.98 8.51 5.42
N ARG A 102 4.38 9.03 6.48
CA ARG A 102 4.42 8.38 7.79
C ARG A 102 3.51 7.18 7.82
N ARG A 103 3.89 6.20 8.62
CA ARG A 103 3.12 4.99 8.85
C ARG A 103 2.40 5.09 10.19
N GLY A 104 1.12 4.72 10.19
CA GLY A 104 0.40 4.48 11.42
C GLY A 104 0.86 3.18 12.08
N GLU A 105 0.93 3.17 13.38
CA GLU A 105 1.21 1.99 14.17
C GLU A 105 -0.06 1.15 14.33
N LEU A 106 0.02 -0.13 13.96
CA LEU A 106 -1.07 -1.09 14.15
C LEU A 106 -0.92 -1.75 15.51
N VAL A 107 -1.88 -1.56 16.39
CA VAL A 107 -1.86 -2.07 17.77
C VAL A 107 -3.09 -2.94 18.02
N GLY A 108 -2.87 -4.09 18.63
CA GLY A 108 -3.94 -5.04 18.92
C GLY A 108 -4.40 -5.77 17.68
N GLY A 109 -5.29 -6.65 17.87
CA GLY A 109 -5.70 -7.67 16.94
C GLY A 109 -5.30 -8.99 17.59
N LYS A 110 -6.29 -9.75 18.02
CA LYS A 110 -6.03 -11.13 18.40
C LYS A 110 -5.53 -11.78 17.12
N SER A 111 -4.24 -12.09 17.09
CA SER A 111 -3.76 -13.16 16.23
C SER A 111 -4.69 -14.32 16.47
N ALA A 112 -5.26 -14.91 15.43
CA ALA A 112 -5.97 -16.15 15.59
C ALA A 112 -5.06 -17.06 16.43
N GLU A 113 -5.58 -17.58 17.53
CA GLU A 113 -4.83 -18.45 18.43
C GLU A 113 -4.17 -19.53 17.58
N GLY A 114 -2.85 -19.56 17.55
CA GLY A 114 -2.15 -20.69 16.99
C GLY A 114 -0.72 -20.47 16.54
N ASP A 115 -0.34 -19.37 15.97
CA ASP A 115 1.03 -19.23 15.45
C ASP A 115 1.60 -17.84 15.61
N GLY A 116 2.67 -17.72 16.39
CA GLY A 116 3.45 -16.48 16.56
C GLY A 116 4.08 -15.92 15.27
N SER A 117 3.78 -16.48 14.12
CA SER A 117 4.24 -16.02 12.82
C SER A 117 3.32 -14.98 12.17
N LEU A 118 2.08 -14.83 12.63
CA LEU A 118 1.10 -13.92 12.05
C LEU A 118 1.13 -12.49 12.62
N SER A 119 1.90 -12.24 13.66
CA SER A 119 2.05 -10.89 14.24
C SER A 119 2.69 -9.88 13.29
N THR A 120 3.41 -10.33 12.27
CA THR A 120 4.03 -9.50 11.24
C THR A 120 3.16 -9.31 10.00
N ALA A 121 2.09 -10.09 9.83
CA ALA A 121 1.21 -10.04 8.66
C ALA A 121 0.19 -8.90 8.73
N GLY A 122 0.04 -8.24 9.88
CA GLY A 122 -0.94 -7.20 10.10
C GLY A 122 -2.21 -7.70 10.78
N ILE A 123 -3.29 -6.91 10.68
CA ILE A 123 -4.56 -7.21 11.34
C ILE A 123 -5.47 -7.97 10.38
N LEU A 124 -5.85 -9.18 10.78
CA LEU A 124 -6.70 -10.07 9.99
C LEU A 124 -8.14 -9.56 9.92
N VAL A 125 -8.70 -9.54 8.73
CA VAL A 125 -10.12 -9.32 8.43
C VAL A 125 -10.66 -10.58 7.74
N THR A 126 -11.28 -11.44 8.50
CA THR A 126 -11.78 -12.72 8.00
C THR A 126 -12.90 -12.49 6.96
N SER A 127 -12.97 -13.37 5.97
CA SER A 127 -14.05 -13.39 4.98
C SER A 127 -15.44 -13.36 5.63
N GLY A 128 -16.34 -12.56 5.07
CA GLY A 128 -17.71 -12.36 5.55
C GLY A 128 -17.81 -11.59 6.88
N THR A 129 -16.73 -11.03 7.41
CA THR A 129 -16.73 -10.35 8.71
C THR A 129 -16.36 -8.88 8.63
N SER A 130 -16.52 -8.19 9.76
CA SER A 130 -16.09 -6.81 9.94
C SER A 130 -15.15 -6.67 11.12
N VAL A 131 -14.14 -5.82 10.98
CA VAL A 131 -13.24 -5.41 12.06
C VAL A 131 -13.40 -3.92 12.30
N THR A 132 -13.66 -3.54 13.57
CA THR A 132 -13.79 -2.13 13.96
C THR A 132 -12.52 -1.69 14.70
N PHE A 133 -11.81 -0.75 14.09
CA PHE A 133 -10.60 -0.14 14.64
C PHE A 133 -11.00 1.03 15.55
N GLY A 134 -10.35 1.12 16.70
CA GLY A 134 -10.59 2.16 17.69
C GLY A 134 -11.76 1.88 18.63
N ALA A 135 -12.37 0.69 18.59
CA ALA A 135 -13.25 0.19 19.64
C ALA A 135 -12.44 -0.16 20.90
N THR A 136 -13.11 -0.23 22.06
CA THR A 136 -12.47 -0.46 23.37
C THR A 136 -11.59 -1.71 23.38
N ASP A 137 -12.09 -2.84 22.84
CA ASP A 137 -11.41 -4.12 22.81
C ASP A 137 -10.90 -4.51 21.41
N GLY A 138 -11.04 -3.60 20.46
CA GLY A 138 -10.66 -3.81 19.07
C GLY A 138 -9.22 -3.39 18.76
N PRO A 139 -8.75 -3.69 17.55
CA PRO A 139 -7.47 -3.21 17.09
C PRO A 139 -7.50 -1.68 16.94
N ARG A 140 -6.32 -1.07 17.01
CA ARG A 140 -6.15 0.38 16.89
C ARG A 140 -5.12 0.72 15.84
N VAL A 141 -5.30 1.88 15.23
CA VAL A 141 -4.29 2.52 14.39
C VAL A 141 -3.88 3.81 15.08
N LEU A 142 -2.65 3.88 15.55
CA LEU A 142 -2.09 5.08 16.15
C LEU A 142 -1.40 5.90 15.06
N LEU A 143 -1.62 7.21 15.11
CA LEU A 143 -1.07 8.17 14.17
C LEU A 143 -0.14 9.13 14.92
N HIS A 144 1.02 9.41 14.33
CA HIS A 144 2.04 10.25 14.97
C HIS A 144 2.45 11.40 14.07
N HIS A 145 2.35 12.62 14.59
CA HIS A 145 2.79 13.86 13.93
C HIS A 145 2.25 14.02 12.51
N VAL A 146 0.99 13.68 12.30
CA VAL A 146 0.31 13.73 11.00
C VAL A 146 0.26 15.16 10.48
N ARG A 147 0.55 15.31 9.17
CA ARG A 147 0.45 16.56 8.42
C ARG A 147 -0.40 16.36 7.18
N GLY A 148 -0.73 17.46 6.51
CA GLY A 148 -1.48 17.38 5.25
C GLY A 148 -2.98 17.27 5.41
N ILE A 149 -3.53 17.71 6.55
CA ILE A 149 -4.98 17.87 6.74
C ILE A 149 -5.46 18.95 5.77
N SER A 150 -6.48 18.62 5.00
CA SER A 150 -7.08 19.56 4.04
C SER A 150 -7.90 20.65 4.74
N ALA A 151 -8.16 21.76 4.04
CA ALA A 151 -9.07 22.81 4.52
C ALA A 151 -10.51 22.31 4.76
N ARG A 152 -10.86 21.15 4.20
CA ARG A 152 -12.17 20.50 4.42
C ARG A 152 -12.17 19.54 5.62
N HIS A 153 -11.17 19.60 6.48
CA HIS A 153 -11.00 18.69 7.61
C HIS A 153 -11.01 17.22 7.18
N THR A 154 -10.31 16.90 6.09
CA THR A 154 -10.06 15.54 5.65
C THR A 154 -8.58 15.24 5.60
N LEU A 155 -8.25 13.97 5.85
CA LEU A 155 -6.91 13.42 5.81
C LEU A 155 -6.86 12.33 4.73
N PRO A 156 -6.04 12.48 3.68
CA PRO A 156 -5.79 11.38 2.76
C PRO A 156 -5.14 10.22 3.50
N VAL A 157 -5.65 9.02 3.33
CA VAL A 157 -5.14 7.81 3.96
C VAL A 157 -4.94 6.74 2.90
N VAL A 158 -3.87 5.99 3.05
CA VAL A 158 -3.60 4.78 2.26
C VAL A 158 -3.59 3.59 3.19
N LEU A 159 -4.43 2.61 2.91
CA LEU A 159 -4.40 1.29 3.54
C LEU A 159 -3.74 0.30 2.58
N GLN A 160 -2.91 -0.58 3.11
CA GLN A 160 -2.34 -1.69 2.36
C GLN A 160 -2.90 -3.00 2.89
N PHE A 161 -3.58 -3.71 2.02
CA PHE A 161 -4.08 -5.05 2.28
C PHE A 161 -3.26 -6.10 1.54
N GLY A 162 -3.40 -7.35 1.96
CA GLY A 162 -2.65 -8.46 1.39
C GLY A 162 -3.06 -8.78 -0.05
N VAL A 163 -4.35 -8.89 -0.31
CA VAL A 163 -4.91 -9.23 -1.63
C VAL A 163 -5.41 -7.96 -2.33
N ALA A 164 -6.21 -7.14 -1.65
CA ALA A 164 -6.77 -5.90 -2.23
C ALA A 164 -5.72 -4.82 -2.57
N GLY A 165 -4.48 -4.97 -2.08
CA GLY A 165 -3.41 -4.02 -2.35
C GLY A 165 -3.60 -2.67 -1.68
N LEU A 166 -3.35 -1.58 -2.41
CA LEU A 166 -3.38 -0.21 -1.89
C LEU A 166 -4.74 0.45 -2.12
N ILE A 167 -5.43 0.74 -1.03
CA ILE A 167 -6.71 1.48 -1.04
C ILE A 167 -6.48 2.90 -0.56
N ARG A 168 -6.89 3.89 -1.37
CA ARG A 168 -6.76 5.32 -1.06
C ARG A 168 -8.13 5.94 -0.84
N PHE A 169 -8.26 6.71 0.24
CA PHE A 169 -9.50 7.43 0.52
C PHE A 169 -9.25 8.64 1.42
N GLN A 170 -10.31 9.40 1.72
CA GLN A 170 -10.26 10.57 2.60
C GLN A 170 -10.92 10.22 3.93
N ALA A 171 -10.19 10.18 5.03
CA ALA A 171 -10.76 10.10 6.37
C ALA A 171 -11.25 11.50 6.81
N ARG A 172 -12.32 11.56 7.59
CA ARG A 172 -12.72 12.81 8.26
C ARG A 172 -11.75 13.08 9.41
N VAL A 173 -11.51 14.35 9.71
CA VAL A 173 -10.68 14.74 10.86
C VAL A 173 -11.56 15.36 11.93
N SER A 174 -11.37 14.91 13.17
CA SER A 174 -11.96 15.53 14.36
C SER A 174 -10.86 15.81 15.39
N SER A 175 -11.06 16.79 16.23
CA SER A 175 -10.21 17.00 17.41
C SER A 175 -10.38 15.82 18.38
N ALA A 176 -9.26 15.41 18.96
CA ALA A 176 -9.22 14.40 20.04
C ALA A 176 -9.70 15.03 21.36
#